data_08afc0a00ebb0ad6c865889d297eaeec
#
_entry.id   08afc0a00ebb0ad6c865889d297eaeec
#
_cell.length_a   1.000
_cell.length_b   1.000
_cell.length_c   1.000
_cell.angle_alpha   90.00
_cell.angle_beta   90.00
_cell.angle_gamma   90.00
#
_symmetry.space_group_name_H-M   'P 1'
#
loop_
_entity.id
_entity.type
_entity.pdbx_description
1 polymer ?
#
loop_
_entity_poly.entity_id
_entity_poly.type
_entity_poly.pdbx_seq_one_letter_code
_entity_poly.pdbx_strand_id
1 'polypeptide(L)'
;MSQVSFDDFYQVPNLKFDISRLRSDLKIVLKKRKFNSPGVTHFGAISLNQIPNDENSIKGNNIRGKYWTIADESGKEVSRDVDIDESNYTQLVPEFQDTYFKHVYETLTKRFKLGRVRLLLKEPRSTLSWHKDP
;
A
#
# COMPACT_ATOMS: atom_id res chain seq x y z
N MET A 1 19.58 -24.70 9.15
CA MET A 1 19.23 -23.61 8.20
C MET A 1 17.86 -23.93 7.61
N SER A 2 16.88 -23.11 7.89
CA SER A 2 15.60 -23.28 7.25
C SER A 2 15.73 -22.88 5.78
N GLN A 3 15.38 -23.76 4.90
CA GLN A 3 15.24 -23.40 3.50
C GLN A 3 13.98 -22.59 3.34
N VAL A 4 14.09 -21.51 2.55
CA VAL A 4 12.89 -20.78 2.12
C VAL A 4 12.06 -21.75 1.27
N SER A 5 10.83 -21.99 1.71
CA SER A 5 9.90 -22.82 0.95
C SER A 5 9.56 -22.13 -0.38
N PHE A 6 9.29 -22.90 -1.43
CA PHE A 6 8.77 -22.32 -2.67
C PHE A 6 7.45 -21.61 -2.47
N ASP A 7 6.72 -21.95 -1.40
CA ASP A 7 5.44 -21.31 -1.07
C ASP A 7 5.62 -19.90 -0.48
N ASP A 8 6.80 -19.57 0.04
CA ASP A 8 7.07 -18.26 0.62
C ASP A 8 7.30 -17.19 -0.46
N PHE A 9 7.95 -17.57 -1.55
CA PHE A 9 8.26 -16.67 -2.65
C PHE A 9 8.08 -17.39 -3.98
N TYR A 10 7.13 -16.92 -4.79
CA TYR A 10 6.94 -17.45 -6.13
C TYR A 10 6.42 -16.37 -7.08
N GLN A 11 6.72 -16.53 -8.34
CA GLN A 11 6.22 -15.63 -9.38
C GLN A 11 4.83 -16.11 -9.83
N VAL A 12 3.85 -15.21 -9.74
CA VAL A 12 2.49 -15.53 -10.18
C VAL A 12 2.47 -15.62 -11.72
N PRO A 13 2.09 -16.77 -12.28
CA PRO A 13 2.07 -16.93 -13.74
C PRO A 13 0.99 -16.07 -14.39
N ASN A 14 1.30 -15.55 -15.57
CA ASN A 14 0.38 -14.74 -16.38
C ASN A 14 -0.09 -13.45 -15.70
N LEU A 15 0.71 -12.95 -14.79
CA LEU A 15 0.45 -11.66 -14.12
C LEU A 15 1.58 -10.70 -14.47
N LYS A 16 1.35 -9.89 -15.50
CA LYS A 16 2.31 -8.88 -15.97
C LYS A 16 1.60 -7.57 -16.21
N PHE A 17 2.27 -6.48 -15.86
CA PHE A 17 1.74 -5.14 -16.06
C PHE A 17 2.73 -4.28 -16.83
N ASP A 18 2.19 -3.32 -17.57
CA ASP A 18 2.97 -2.38 -18.36
C ASP A 18 3.51 -1.27 -17.45
N ILE A 19 4.80 -1.33 -17.14
CA ILE A 19 5.46 -0.37 -16.24
C ILE A 19 5.45 1.04 -16.84
N SER A 20 5.58 1.18 -18.15
CA SER A 20 5.55 2.50 -18.80
C SER A 20 4.19 3.18 -18.63
N ARG A 21 3.11 2.42 -18.73
CA ARG A 21 1.76 2.94 -18.49
C ARG A 21 1.56 3.30 -17.02
N LEU A 22 2.07 2.48 -16.10
CA LEU A 22 2.01 2.79 -14.67
C LEU A 22 2.73 4.11 -14.37
N ARG A 23 3.93 4.31 -14.94
CA ARG A 23 4.68 5.55 -14.76
C ARG A 23 3.96 6.77 -15.32
N SER A 24 3.40 6.64 -16.52
CA SER A 24 2.66 7.74 -17.15
C SER A 24 1.43 8.12 -16.33
N ASP A 25 0.68 7.12 -15.89
CA ASP A 25 -0.56 7.37 -15.16
C ASP A 25 -0.28 7.82 -13.73
N LEU A 26 0.85 7.42 -13.13
CA LEU A 26 1.27 7.96 -11.84
C LEU A 26 1.42 9.49 -11.89
N LYS A 27 1.98 10.02 -12.96
CA LYS A 27 2.09 11.46 -13.14
C LYS A 27 0.73 12.15 -13.16
N ILE A 28 -0.27 11.51 -13.75
CA ILE A 28 -1.65 12.02 -13.78
C ILE A 28 -2.24 12.01 -12.37
N VAL A 29 -2.08 10.92 -11.65
CA VAL A 29 -2.58 10.79 -10.28
C VAL A 29 -1.95 11.82 -9.36
N LEU A 30 -0.65 12.07 -9.49
CA LEU A 30 0.08 13.01 -8.64
C LEU A 30 -0.32 14.47 -8.85
N LYS A 31 -1.02 14.79 -9.92
CA LYS A 31 -1.64 16.12 -10.10
C LYS A 31 -2.85 16.32 -9.18
N LYS A 32 -3.48 15.24 -8.76
CA LYS A 32 -4.70 15.26 -7.94
C LYS A 32 -4.47 14.80 -6.50
N ARG A 33 -3.45 14.00 -6.27
CA ARG A 33 -3.13 13.43 -4.96
C ARG A 33 -1.64 13.47 -4.71
N LYS A 34 -1.29 13.68 -3.44
CA LYS A 34 0.10 13.61 -2.99
C LYS A 34 0.32 12.36 -2.14
N PHE A 35 1.55 11.87 -2.13
CA PHE A 35 1.92 10.85 -1.16
C PHE A 35 1.80 11.42 0.26
N ASN A 36 1.11 10.67 1.11
CA ASN A 36 0.97 11.01 2.52
C ASN A 36 2.10 10.34 3.31
N SER A 37 2.75 11.12 4.18
CA SER A 37 3.86 10.64 5.01
C SER A 37 3.63 10.99 6.48
N PRO A 38 2.55 10.49 7.10
CA PRO A 38 2.23 10.87 8.48
C PRO A 38 3.32 10.38 9.44
N GLY A 39 4.07 11.30 10.02
CA GLY A 39 5.09 11.01 11.01
C GLY A 39 6.36 10.34 10.48
N VAL A 40 6.52 10.22 9.16
CA VAL A 40 7.72 9.64 8.53
C VAL A 40 8.11 10.49 7.33
N THR A 41 9.36 10.92 7.27
CA THR A 41 9.81 11.88 6.25
C THR A 41 10.25 11.24 4.94
N HIS A 42 10.58 9.94 4.94
CA HIS A 42 11.18 9.25 3.78
C HIS A 42 10.28 8.18 3.18
N PHE A 43 9.05 8.13 3.61
CA PHE A 43 8.09 7.14 3.19
C PHE A 43 6.74 7.79 2.96
N GLY A 44 6.11 7.49 1.84
CA GLY A 44 4.79 8.01 1.53
C GLY A 44 3.87 6.93 0.97
N ALA A 45 2.58 7.14 1.07
CA ALA A 45 1.58 6.21 0.57
C ALA A 45 0.40 6.93 -0.06
N ILE A 46 -0.15 6.32 -1.11
CA ILE A 46 -1.43 6.70 -1.69
C ILE A 46 -2.27 5.42 -1.77
N SER A 47 -3.46 5.42 -1.19
CA SER A 47 -4.37 4.28 -1.29
C SER A 47 -5.03 4.22 -2.66
N LEU A 48 -5.05 3.02 -3.27
CA LEU A 48 -5.85 2.75 -4.46
C LEU A 48 -7.30 2.45 -4.13
N ASN A 49 -7.56 1.85 -2.99
CA ASN A 49 -8.91 1.48 -2.58
C ASN A 49 -9.28 2.08 -1.25
N GLN A 50 -10.56 2.13 -1.00
CA GLN A 50 -11.15 2.76 0.18
C GLN A 50 -12.38 1.97 0.65
N ILE A 51 -12.83 2.28 1.85
CA ILE A 51 -14.16 1.87 2.31
C ILE A 51 -15.19 2.59 1.44
N PRO A 52 -16.23 1.92 0.93
CA PRO A 52 -17.16 2.54 0.00
C PRO A 52 -17.72 3.87 0.52
N ASN A 53 -17.58 4.90 -0.29
CA ASN A 53 -18.05 6.27 -0.02
C ASN A 53 -17.46 6.92 1.23
N ASP A 54 -16.36 6.39 1.76
CA ASP A 54 -15.69 6.93 2.95
C ASP A 54 -14.27 7.42 2.62
N GLU A 55 -14.15 8.69 2.30
CA GLU A 55 -12.86 9.31 2.00
C GLU A 55 -11.92 9.36 3.21
N ASN A 56 -12.46 9.34 4.42
CA ASN A 56 -11.63 9.39 5.63
C ASN A 56 -10.85 8.08 5.82
N SER A 57 -11.32 6.98 5.22
CA SER A 57 -10.65 5.68 5.31
C SER A 57 -9.24 5.67 4.71
N ILE A 58 -8.90 6.68 3.90
CA ILE A 58 -7.59 6.78 3.23
C ILE A 58 -6.81 8.03 3.65
N LYS A 59 -7.18 8.66 4.76
CA LYS A 59 -6.55 9.89 5.26
C LYS A 59 -5.90 9.68 6.63
N GLY A 60 -4.92 10.50 6.91
CA GLY A 60 -4.26 10.52 8.23
C GLY A 60 -3.70 9.17 8.64
N ASN A 61 -3.97 8.77 9.87
CA ASN A 61 -3.47 7.50 10.40
C ASN A 61 -4.07 6.27 9.71
N ASN A 62 -5.21 6.39 9.05
CA ASN A 62 -5.84 5.27 8.35
C ASN A 62 -5.00 4.78 7.17
N ILE A 63 -4.14 5.63 6.61
CA ILE A 63 -3.29 5.24 5.50
C ILE A 63 -2.19 4.28 5.91
N ARG A 64 -1.78 4.32 7.17
CA ARG A 64 -0.71 3.47 7.71
C ARG A 64 -1.21 2.10 8.18
N GLY A 65 -2.36 2.09 8.83
CA GLY A 65 -2.93 0.87 9.39
C GLY A 65 -2.23 0.36 10.64
N LYS A 66 -2.58 -0.85 11.04
CA LYS A 66 -2.05 -1.51 12.22
C LYS A 66 -0.76 -2.24 11.88
N TYR A 67 0.28 -2.00 12.65
CA TYR A 67 1.53 -2.75 12.55
C TYR A 67 2.35 -2.58 13.83
N TRP A 68 3.31 -3.46 13.98
CA TRP A 68 4.29 -3.40 15.04
C TRP A 68 5.59 -2.81 14.49
N THR A 69 6.21 -1.93 15.23
CA THR A 69 7.46 -1.31 14.82
C THR A 69 8.41 -1.17 16.01
N ILE A 70 9.70 -1.20 15.71
CA ILE A 70 10.72 -0.77 16.66
C ILE A 70 10.84 0.73 16.50
N ALA A 71 10.38 1.47 17.51
CA ALA A 71 10.19 2.92 17.39
C ALA A 71 11.50 3.71 17.43
N ASP A 72 12.52 3.17 18.10
CA ASP A 72 13.79 3.85 18.33
C ASP A 72 14.95 2.86 18.49
N GLU A 73 16.11 3.39 18.82
CA GLU A 73 17.33 2.60 19.00
C GLU A 73 17.30 1.70 20.25
N SER A 74 16.33 1.88 21.14
CA SER A 74 16.17 1.01 22.31
C SER A 74 15.72 -0.40 21.95
N GLY A 75 15.25 -0.61 20.74
CA GLY A 75 14.73 -1.90 20.27
C GLY A 75 13.35 -2.23 20.79
N LYS A 76 12.68 -1.32 21.47
CA LYS A 76 11.36 -1.54 22.03
C LYS A 76 10.31 -1.58 20.93
N GLU A 77 9.51 -2.65 20.90
CA GLU A 77 8.37 -2.76 20.00
C GLU A 77 7.24 -1.86 20.49
N VAL A 78 6.66 -1.13 19.54
CA VAL A 78 5.49 -0.29 19.79
C VAL A 78 4.39 -0.69 18.82
N SER A 79 3.19 -0.95 19.37
CA SER A 79 2.03 -1.22 18.53
C SER A 79 1.37 0.07 18.08
N ARG A 80 0.77 0.04 16.90
CA ARG A 80 -0.09 1.11 16.44
C ARG A 80 -1.46 1.00 17.08
N ASP A 81 -2.02 2.14 17.44
CA ASP A 81 -3.35 2.19 18.08
C ASP A 81 -4.50 2.08 17.07
N VAL A 82 -4.20 2.20 15.80
CA VAL A 82 -5.23 2.15 14.76
C VAL A 82 -5.48 0.71 14.36
N ASP A 83 -6.70 0.24 14.57
CA ASP A 83 -7.17 -1.07 14.13
C ASP A 83 -8.06 -0.88 12.91
N ILE A 84 -7.63 -1.42 11.77
CA ILE A 84 -8.32 -1.26 10.50
C ILE A 84 -8.69 -2.63 9.96
N ASP A 85 -9.97 -2.85 9.72
CA ASP A 85 -10.43 -4.02 8.99
C ASP A 85 -10.25 -3.77 7.48
N GLU A 86 -9.17 -4.29 6.94
CA GLU A 86 -8.81 -4.10 5.55
C GLU A 86 -9.79 -4.77 4.58
N SER A 87 -10.59 -5.73 5.03
CA SER A 87 -11.57 -6.41 4.19
C SER A 87 -12.69 -5.48 3.69
N ASN A 88 -12.87 -4.35 4.36
CA ASN A 88 -13.87 -3.35 3.99
C ASN A 88 -13.42 -2.41 2.87
N TYR A 89 -12.15 -2.48 2.46
CA TYR A 89 -11.59 -1.61 1.41
C TYR A 89 -11.90 -2.18 0.03
N THR A 90 -13.13 -2.04 -0.40
CA THR A 90 -13.66 -2.70 -1.60
C THR A 90 -13.95 -1.77 -2.77
N GLN A 91 -13.77 -0.46 -2.59
CA GLN A 91 -14.03 0.52 -3.65
C GLN A 91 -12.70 1.10 -4.16
N LEU A 92 -12.55 1.15 -5.49
CA LEU A 92 -11.44 1.89 -6.09
C LEU A 92 -11.59 3.38 -5.80
N VAL A 93 -10.50 4.02 -5.38
CA VAL A 93 -10.50 5.47 -5.16
C VAL A 93 -10.80 6.17 -6.50
N PRO A 94 -11.73 7.15 -6.52
CA PRO A 94 -12.22 7.73 -7.79
C PRO A 94 -11.15 8.27 -8.73
N GLU A 95 -10.06 8.83 -8.19
CA GLU A 95 -8.98 9.39 -9.02
C GLU A 95 -8.25 8.36 -9.88
N PHE A 96 -8.42 7.07 -9.59
CA PHE A 96 -7.82 5.98 -10.35
C PHE A 96 -8.71 5.41 -11.44
N GLN A 97 -9.98 5.85 -11.55
CA GLN A 97 -10.98 5.26 -12.46
C GLN A 97 -10.56 5.30 -13.92
N ASP A 98 -9.92 6.37 -14.36
CA ASP A 98 -9.54 6.55 -15.76
C ASP A 98 -8.05 6.27 -15.99
N THR A 99 -7.44 5.45 -15.16
CA THR A 99 -6.02 5.14 -15.21
C THR A 99 -5.77 3.65 -15.41
N TYR A 100 -4.53 3.32 -15.78
CA TYR A 100 -4.08 1.94 -15.86
C TYR A 100 -4.09 1.23 -14.49
N PHE A 101 -4.03 1.98 -13.38
CA PHE A 101 -4.17 1.42 -12.04
C PHE A 101 -5.50 0.71 -11.83
N LYS A 102 -6.55 1.17 -12.48
CA LYS A 102 -7.84 0.47 -12.48
C LYS A 102 -7.71 -0.93 -13.04
N HIS A 103 -7.02 -1.07 -14.17
CA HIS A 103 -6.75 -2.39 -14.77
C HIS A 103 -5.94 -3.28 -13.84
N VAL A 104 -4.90 -2.75 -13.21
CA VAL A 104 -4.10 -3.49 -12.22
C VAL A 104 -4.98 -3.96 -11.07
N TYR A 105 -5.76 -3.05 -10.51
CA TYR A 105 -6.65 -3.35 -9.38
C TYR A 105 -7.67 -4.44 -9.72
N GLU A 106 -8.36 -4.30 -10.85
CA GLU A 106 -9.36 -5.26 -11.29
C GLU A 106 -8.73 -6.64 -11.58
N THR A 107 -7.55 -6.66 -12.17
CA THR A 107 -6.81 -7.89 -12.42
C THR A 107 -6.46 -8.60 -11.12
N LEU A 108 -5.99 -7.86 -10.12
CA LEU A 108 -5.64 -8.43 -8.82
C LEU A 108 -6.87 -8.93 -8.07
N THR A 109 -8.01 -8.23 -8.15
CA THR A 109 -9.24 -8.67 -7.47
C THR A 109 -9.77 -9.99 -7.99
N LYS A 110 -9.50 -10.31 -9.25
CA LYS A 110 -9.91 -11.59 -9.84
C LYS A 110 -9.06 -12.77 -9.38
N ARG A 111 -7.86 -12.51 -8.89
CA ARG A 111 -6.90 -13.55 -8.54
C ARG A 111 -6.66 -13.70 -7.05
N PHE A 112 -6.88 -12.63 -6.29
CA PHE A 112 -6.60 -12.58 -4.86
C PHE A 112 -7.75 -11.94 -4.10
N LYS A 113 -7.90 -12.36 -2.85
CA LYS A 113 -8.72 -11.63 -1.90
C LYS A 113 -7.88 -10.47 -1.37
N LEU A 114 -8.22 -9.26 -1.79
CA LEU A 114 -7.45 -8.08 -1.45
C LEU A 114 -7.92 -7.42 -0.15
N GLY A 115 -6.96 -6.92 0.63
CA GLY A 115 -7.18 -5.90 1.61
C GLY A 115 -6.94 -4.52 1.01
N ARG A 116 -6.19 -3.68 1.73
CA ARG A 116 -5.81 -2.37 1.19
C ARG A 116 -4.74 -2.51 0.13
N VAL A 117 -4.91 -1.76 -0.94
CA VAL A 117 -3.93 -1.68 -2.03
C VAL A 117 -3.40 -0.26 -2.06
N ARG A 118 -2.08 -0.11 -2.08
CA ARG A 118 -1.44 1.20 -1.95
C ARG A 118 -0.27 1.34 -2.92
N LEU A 119 -0.06 2.58 -3.36
CA LEU A 119 1.21 2.99 -3.93
C LEU A 119 2.12 3.44 -2.79
N LEU A 120 3.33 2.91 -2.75
CA LEU A 120 4.30 3.26 -1.72
C LEU A 120 5.48 3.99 -2.34
N LEU A 121 5.87 5.08 -1.71
CA LEU A 121 7.07 5.83 -2.06
C LEU A 121 8.10 5.65 -0.96
N LYS A 122 9.28 5.19 -1.32
CA LYS A 122 10.45 5.17 -0.46
C LYS A 122 11.55 6.00 -1.13
N GLU A 123 12.01 7.03 -0.45
CA GLU A 123 13.07 7.87 -0.99
C GLU A 123 14.40 7.12 -1.07
N PRO A 124 15.26 7.46 -2.05
CA PRO A 124 16.60 6.86 -2.14
C PRO A 124 17.39 7.07 -0.85
N ARG A 125 18.20 6.07 -0.49
CA ARG A 125 19.08 6.12 0.69
C ARG A 125 18.36 6.27 2.03
N SER A 126 17.05 6.05 2.05
CA SER A 126 16.28 6.01 3.29
C SER A 126 16.18 4.59 3.82
N THR A 127 15.89 4.47 5.11
CA THR A 127 15.63 3.20 5.77
C THR A 127 14.26 3.23 6.42
N LEU A 128 13.61 2.09 6.44
CA LEU A 128 12.39 1.90 7.22
C LEU A 128 12.78 1.27 8.57
N SER A 129 12.02 1.62 9.61
CA SER A 129 12.16 0.95 10.90
C SER A 129 11.82 -0.53 10.77
N TRP A 130 12.41 -1.36 11.62
CA TRP A 130 11.99 -2.74 11.74
C TRP A 130 10.54 -2.80 12.18
N HIS A 131 9.73 -3.58 11.48
CA HIS A 131 8.31 -3.70 11.77
C HIS A 131 7.79 -5.07 11.38
N LYS A 132 6.60 -5.38 11.89
CA LYS A 132 5.84 -6.57 11.47
C LYS A 132 4.49 -6.10 10.96
N ASP A 133 4.09 -6.62 9.83
CA ASP A 133 2.74 -6.42 9.31
C ASP A 133 1.80 -7.46 9.92
N PRO A 134 0.55 -7.10 10.14
CA PRO A 134 -0.43 -8.03 10.71
C PRO A 134 -0.76 -9.19 9.78
#